data_dbb67fdd9eff75eca03cf494921d84e4
#
_entry.id   dbb67fdd9eff75eca03cf494921d84e4
#
_cell.length_a   1.000
_cell.length_b   1.000
_cell.length_c   1.000
_cell.angle_alpha   90.00
_cell.angle_beta   90.00
_cell.angle_gamma   90.00
#
_symmetry.space_group_name_H-M   'P 1'
#
loop_
_entity.id
_entity.type
_entity.pdbx_description
1 polymer ?
#
loop_
_entity_poly.entity_id
_entity_poly.type
_entity_poly.pdbx_seq_one_letter_code
_entity_poly.pdbx_strand_id
1 'polypeptide(L)'
;TTLRDELSKEAGPLAAIHALHHAGYEAGVTAGTTFGGTDQVGGMSQAAFWKELGDFFSRRGWGTLAPDGEAQSVGLLASPDWVEADPTIGDPEASCSFSTGFLSGLMCSVAGGPVAVLEVECRSRGDARCGFAFGSEASIHSLYGQLVDGTDLDAALSAL
;
A
#
# COMPACT_ATOMS: atom_id res chain seq x y z
N THR A 1 0.17 0.27 -23.01
CA THR A 1 -1.17 0.45 -22.39
C THR A 1 -1.30 -0.51 -21.21
N THR A 2 -1.57 0.01 -20.02
CA THR A 2 -1.76 -0.77 -18.80
C THR A 2 -3.24 -1.12 -18.60
N LEU A 3 -3.54 -2.08 -17.71
CA LEU A 3 -4.92 -2.39 -17.32
C LEU A 3 -5.65 -1.14 -16.78
N ARG A 4 -4.94 -0.30 -16.01
CA ARG A 4 -5.48 0.97 -15.51
C ARG A 4 -5.89 1.90 -16.63
N ASP A 5 -5.07 2.02 -17.70
CA ASP A 5 -5.38 2.89 -18.84
C ASP A 5 -6.64 2.40 -19.56
N GLU A 6 -6.79 1.10 -19.76
CA GLU A 6 -7.98 0.54 -20.40
C GLU A 6 -9.24 0.73 -19.54
N LEU A 7 -9.15 0.44 -18.24
CA LEU A 7 -10.27 0.71 -17.32
C LEU A 7 -10.64 2.19 -17.28
N SER A 8 -9.64 3.09 -17.31
CA SER A 8 -9.89 4.54 -17.31
C SER A 8 -10.57 5.02 -18.58
N LYS A 9 -10.25 4.44 -19.74
CA LYS A 9 -10.94 4.74 -21.01
C LYS A 9 -12.39 4.27 -21.01
N GLU A 10 -12.64 3.09 -20.46
CA GLU A 10 -13.99 2.48 -20.48
C GLU A 10 -14.93 3.07 -19.43
N ALA A 11 -14.45 3.33 -18.23
CA ALA A 11 -15.28 3.70 -17.09
C ALA A 11 -14.94 5.05 -16.44
N GLY A 12 -13.85 5.69 -16.86
CA GLY A 12 -13.32 6.90 -16.27
C GLY A 12 -12.28 6.62 -15.17
N PRO A 13 -11.41 7.62 -14.88
CA PRO A 13 -10.25 7.42 -14.01
C PRO A 13 -10.63 7.07 -12.56
N LEU A 14 -11.65 7.70 -12.01
CA LEU A 14 -12.08 7.42 -10.64
C LEU A 14 -12.66 6.00 -10.48
N ALA A 15 -13.46 5.56 -11.45
CA ALA A 15 -14.00 4.20 -11.45
C ALA A 15 -12.89 3.16 -11.61
N ALA A 16 -11.87 3.44 -12.43
CA ALA A 16 -10.71 2.57 -12.59
C ALA A 16 -9.91 2.42 -11.28
N ILE A 17 -9.65 3.53 -10.57
CA ILE A 17 -9.00 3.54 -9.25
C ILE A 17 -9.78 2.68 -8.26
N HIS A 18 -11.09 2.88 -8.15
CA HIS A 18 -11.93 2.12 -7.22
C HIS A 18 -11.98 0.63 -7.58
N ALA A 19 -12.10 0.29 -8.87
CA ALA A 19 -12.12 -1.09 -9.33
C ALA A 19 -10.80 -1.82 -9.03
N LEU A 20 -9.66 -1.18 -9.30
CA LEU A 20 -8.33 -1.72 -9.01
C LEU A 20 -8.11 -1.90 -7.51
N HIS A 21 -8.45 -0.89 -6.72
CA HIS A 21 -8.33 -0.97 -5.25
C HIS A 21 -9.20 -2.09 -4.68
N HIS A 22 -10.45 -2.18 -5.10
CA HIS A 22 -11.36 -3.25 -4.64
C HIS A 22 -10.85 -4.64 -5.04
N ALA A 23 -10.45 -4.81 -6.30
CA ALA A 23 -9.87 -6.07 -6.77
C ALA A 23 -8.60 -6.44 -5.99
N GLY A 24 -7.75 -5.46 -5.72
CA GLY A 24 -6.58 -5.61 -4.86
C GLY A 24 -6.97 -6.07 -3.45
N TYR A 25 -7.94 -5.42 -2.83
CA TYR A 25 -8.39 -5.75 -1.48
C TYR A 25 -8.85 -7.21 -1.36
N GLU A 26 -9.74 -7.66 -2.26
CA GLU A 26 -10.23 -9.05 -2.28
C GLU A 26 -9.10 -10.07 -2.50
N ALA A 27 -8.18 -9.76 -3.41
CA ALA A 27 -7.00 -10.59 -3.64
C ALA A 27 -6.07 -10.61 -2.41
N GLY A 28 -5.92 -9.46 -1.73
CA GLY A 28 -5.13 -9.33 -0.51
C GLY A 28 -5.72 -10.13 0.66
N VAL A 29 -7.03 -10.07 0.88
CA VAL A 29 -7.72 -10.89 1.88
C VAL A 29 -7.45 -12.37 1.63
N THR A 30 -7.59 -12.82 0.38
CA THR A 30 -7.31 -14.22 0.00
C THR A 30 -5.85 -14.59 0.23
N ALA A 31 -4.92 -13.72 -0.12
CA ALA A 31 -3.50 -13.93 0.09
C ALA A 31 -3.15 -13.98 1.59
N GLY A 32 -3.77 -13.15 2.41
CA GLY A 32 -3.58 -13.12 3.86
C GLY A 32 -3.95 -14.42 4.54
N THR A 33 -5.00 -15.11 4.09
CA THR A 33 -5.36 -16.44 4.60
C THR A 33 -4.29 -17.50 4.29
N THR A 34 -3.67 -17.39 3.11
CA THR A 34 -2.57 -18.28 2.67
C THR A 34 -1.25 -17.90 3.32
N PHE A 35 -1.04 -16.63 3.60
CA PHE A 35 0.18 -16.10 4.26
C PHE A 35 0.34 -16.62 5.68
N GLY A 36 -0.76 -16.97 6.36
CA GLY A 36 -0.68 -17.64 7.66
C GLY A 36 -1.85 -17.40 8.59
N GLY A 37 -2.77 -16.53 8.24
CA GLY A 37 -3.89 -16.16 9.11
C GLY A 37 -3.43 -15.66 10.49
N THR A 38 -4.40 -15.31 11.33
CA THR A 38 -4.13 -14.80 12.68
C THR A 38 -3.39 -15.78 13.60
N ASP A 39 -3.60 -17.10 13.41
CA ASP A 39 -3.04 -18.14 14.29
C ASP A 39 -1.53 -18.37 14.07
N GLN A 40 -1.04 -18.24 12.84
CA GLN A 40 0.39 -18.40 12.55
C GLN A 40 1.18 -17.12 12.85
N VAL A 41 0.60 -15.96 12.56
CA VAL A 41 1.24 -14.66 12.80
C VAL A 41 1.29 -14.31 14.29
N GLY A 42 0.31 -14.75 15.08
CA GLY A 42 0.25 -14.47 16.52
C GLY A 42 1.44 -15.02 17.33
N GLY A 43 2.19 -16.01 16.80
CA GLY A 43 3.44 -16.52 17.39
C GLY A 43 4.72 -15.99 16.77
N MET A 44 4.62 -15.13 15.75
CA MET A 44 5.76 -14.62 14.99
C MET A 44 6.28 -13.30 15.59
N SER A 45 7.59 -13.11 15.64
CA SER A 45 8.13 -11.79 16.00
C SER A 45 7.85 -10.78 14.89
N GLN A 46 7.79 -9.51 15.25
CA GLN A 46 7.59 -8.41 14.27
C GLN A 46 8.63 -8.46 13.15
N ALA A 47 9.90 -8.66 13.48
CA ALA A 47 10.96 -8.76 12.48
C ALA A 47 10.77 -9.96 11.52
N ALA A 48 10.33 -11.11 12.04
CA ALA A 48 10.02 -12.29 11.24
C ALA A 48 8.82 -12.04 10.32
N PHE A 49 7.79 -11.38 10.82
CA PHE A 49 6.63 -11.01 10.02
C PHE A 49 7.00 -10.13 8.81
N TRP A 50 7.75 -9.05 9.05
CA TRP A 50 8.16 -8.15 7.97
C TRP A 50 9.06 -8.83 6.94
N LYS A 51 9.94 -9.71 7.42
CA LYS A 51 10.77 -10.53 6.52
C LYS A 51 9.93 -11.45 5.63
N GLU A 52 8.99 -12.17 6.21
CA GLU A 52 8.10 -13.07 5.46
C GLU A 52 7.21 -12.29 4.47
N LEU A 53 6.73 -11.10 4.85
CA LEU A 53 5.96 -10.23 3.96
C LEU A 53 6.80 -9.76 2.77
N GLY A 54 8.02 -9.30 3.00
CA GLY A 54 8.96 -8.92 1.94
C GLY A 54 9.28 -10.10 1.01
N ASP A 55 9.57 -11.26 1.57
CA ASP A 55 9.81 -12.50 0.82
C ASP A 55 8.58 -12.93 0.00
N PHE A 56 7.38 -12.76 0.54
CA PHE A 56 6.12 -13.06 -0.16
C PHE A 56 5.99 -12.27 -1.47
N PHE A 57 6.26 -10.96 -1.43
CA PHE A 57 6.19 -10.10 -2.60
C PHE A 57 7.35 -10.32 -3.56
N SER A 58 8.58 -10.39 -3.06
CA SER A 58 9.78 -10.61 -3.88
C SER A 58 9.71 -11.91 -4.68
N ARG A 59 9.30 -13.02 -4.08
CA ARG A 59 9.17 -14.32 -4.77
C ARG A 59 8.11 -14.31 -5.87
N ARG A 60 7.19 -13.35 -5.85
CA ARG A 60 6.13 -13.19 -6.85
C ARG A 60 6.44 -12.13 -7.90
N GLY A 61 7.61 -11.52 -7.83
CA GLY A 61 8.05 -10.50 -8.77
C GLY A 61 7.40 -9.12 -8.58
N TRP A 62 6.86 -8.84 -7.36
CA TRP A 62 6.26 -7.54 -7.06
C TRP A 62 7.28 -6.46 -6.71
N GLY A 63 8.51 -6.86 -6.40
CA GLY A 63 9.57 -6.01 -5.94
C GLY A 63 9.94 -6.28 -4.48
N THR A 64 10.87 -5.50 -3.98
CA THR A 64 11.30 -5.53 -2.58
C THR A 64 10.36 -4.68 -1.74
N LEU A 65 9.88 -5.19 -0.62
CA LEU A 65 9.06 -4.43 0.33
C LEU A 65 9.65 -4.58 1.73
N ALA A 66 9.91 -3.46 2.40
CA ALA A 66 10.49 -3.46 3.73
C ALA A 66 9.90 -2.35 4.61
N PRO A 67 9.89 -2.55 5.95
CA PRO A 67 9.56 -1.47 6.88
C PRO A 67 10.51 -0.28 6.71
N ASP A 68 9.96 0.92 6.76
CA ASP A 68 10.69 2.19 6.65
C ASP A 68 10.45 3.11 7.86
N GLY A 69 10.11 2.54 8.98
CA GLY A 69 9.88 3.26 10.22
C GLY A 69 8.43 3.30 10.67
N GLU A 70 8.23 4.00 11.75
CA GLU A 70 6.92 4.24 12.38
C GLU A 70 6.84 5.71 12.79
N ALA A 71 5.68 6.31 12.62
CA ALA A 71 5.39 7.66 13.07
C ALA A 71 4.04 7.64 13.80
N GLN A 72 4.08 7.90 15.12
CA GLN A 72 2.89 7.90 15.97
C GLN A 72 2.10 6.57 15.86
N SER A 73 0.94 6.61 15.22
CA SER A 73 0.03 5.47 15.04
C SER A 73 0.06 4.87 13.62
N VAL A 74 1.04 5.25 12.81
CA VAL A 74 1.17 4.86 11.41
C VAL A 74 2.53 4.20 11.18
N GLY A 75 2.53 3.00 10.60
CA GLY A 75 3.72 2.34 10.10
C GLY A 75 3.97 2.68 8.63
N LEU A 76 5.22 2.61 8.20
CA LEU A 76 5.64 2.88 6.85
C LEU A 76 6.31 1.64 6.23
N LEU A 77 5.96 1.37 4.97
CA LEU A 77 6.63 0.40 4.11
C LEU A 77 7.17 1.11 2.89
N ALA A 78 8.33 0.67 2.39
CA ALA A 78 8.92 1.24 1.19
C ALA A 78 9.43 0.16 0.22
N SER A 79 9.42 0.52 -1.07
CA SER A 79 9.93 -0.31 -2.15
C SER A 79 10.61 0.56 -3.22
N PRO A 80 11.90 0.30 -3.54
CA PRO A 80 12.59 1.01 -4.60
C PRO A 80 12.26 0.50 -6.02
N ASP A 81 11.59 -0.66 -6.14
CA ASP A 81 11.40 -1.41 -7.38
C ASP A 81 9.99 -2.00 -7.54
N TRP A 82 8.98 -1.35 -6.92
CA TRP A 82 7.61 -1.84 -6.92
C TRP A 82 7.02 -1.93 -8.33
N VAL A 83 6.48 -3.11 -8.68
CA VAL A 83 6.12 -3.47 -10.07
C VAL A 83 4.94 -2.69 -10.64
N GLU A 84 3.98 -2.25 -9.81
CA GLU A 84 2.82 -1.49 -10.30
C GLU A 84 3.21 -0.07 -10.74
N ALA A 85 4.28 0.48 -10.18
CA ALA A 85 4.75 1.81 -10.52
C ALA A 85 5.57 1.80 -11.81
N ASP A 86 5.25 2.70 -12.73
CA ASP A 86 6.05 2.96 -13.94
C ASP A 86 6.64 4.37 -13.89
N PRO A 87 7.94 4.51 -13.59
CA PRO A 87 8.59 5.81 -13.48
C PRO A 87 8.70 6.58 -14.81
N THR A 88 8.36 5.96 -15.94
CA THR A 88 8.40 6.60 -17.25
C THR A 88 7.13 7.38 -17.60
N ILE A 89 6.04 7.14 -16.86
CA ILE A 89 4.73 7.73 -17.17
C ILE A 89 4.65 9.21 -16.74
N GLY A 90 5.27 9.57 -15.61
CA GLY A 90 5.16 10.93 -15.05
C GLY A 90 3.73 11.25 -14.61
N ASP A 91 3.11 10.34 -13.89
CA ASP A 91 1.74 10.50 -13.38
C ASP A 91 1.69 11.66 -12.37
N PRO A 92 0.71 12.56 -12.42
CA PRO A 92 0.59 13.63 -11.43
C PRO A 92 0.23 13.12 -10.02
N GLU A 93 -0.32 11.92 -9.93
CA GLU A 93 -0.79 11.32 -8.68
C GLU A 93 -0.16 9.96 -8.42
N ALA A 94 -0.24 9.50 -7.18
CA ALA A 94 0.11 8.14 -6.80
C ALA A 94 -0.78 7.13 -7.55
N SER A 95 -0.19 6.06 -8.07
CA SER A 95 -0.85 5.21 -9.06
C SER A 95 -0.94 3.73 -8.71
N CYS A 96 -0.40 3.30 -7.56
CA CYS A 96 -0.41 1.91 -7.13
C CYS A 96 -1.73 1.52 -6.44
N SER A 97 -2.85 1.75 -7.14
CA SER A 97 -4.19 1.57 -6.57
C SER A 97 -4.51 0.11 -6.23
N PHE A 98 -4.09 -0.84 -7.07
CA PHE A 98 -4.25 -2.25 -6.78
C PHE A 98 -3.41 -2.66 -5.56
N SER A 99 -2.17 -2.20 -5.48
CA SER A 99 -1.27 -2.51 -4.37
C SER A 99 -1.75 -1.99 -3.04
N THR A 100 -2.29 -0.76 -2.98
CA THR A 100 -2.87 -0.22 -1.73
C THR A 100 -4.04 -1.06 -1.25
N GLY A 101 -4.91 -1.48 -2.15
CA GLY A 101 -5.99 -2.42 -1.86
C GLY A 101 -5.43 -3.76 -1.37
N PHE A 102 -4.49 -4.34 -2.11
CA PHE A 102 -3.91 -5.65 -1.78
C PHE A 102 -3.24 -5.65 -0.39
N LEU A 103 -2.41 -4.66 -0.10
CA LEU A 103 -1.76 -4.52 1.20
C LEU A 103 -2.80 -4.35 2.32
N SER A 104 -3.84 -3.54 2.11
CA SER A 104 -4.91 -3.35 3.08
C SER A 104 -5.64 -4.67 3.36
N GLY A 105 -6.08 -5.39 2.32
CA GLY A 105 -6.78 -6.66 2.46
C GLY A 105 -5.93 -7.74 3.14
N LEU A 106 -4.65 -7.87 2.76
CA LEU A 106 -3.72 -8.80 3.38
C LEU A 106 -3.53 -8.47 4.86
N MET A 107 -3.27 -7.21 5.18
CA MET A 107 -3.06 -6.78 6.57
C MET A 107 -4.32 -6.92 7.42
N CYS A 108 -5.51 -6.62 6.89
CA CYS A 108 -6.78 -6.88 7.56
C CYS A 108 -6.96 -8.36 7.92
N SER A 109 -6.67 -9.25 6.95
CA SER A 109 -6.76 -10.70 7.15
C SER A 109 -5.79 -11.20 8.23
N VAL A 110 -4.55 -10.71 8.19
CA VAL A 110 -3.50 -11.10 9.16
C VAL A 110 -3.74 -10.52 10.54
N ALA A 111 -4.14 -9.26 10.63
CA ALA A 111 -4.39 -8.59 11.92
C ALA A 111 -5.72 -9.01 12.57
N GLY A 112 -6.62 -9.62 11.80
CA GLY A 112 -7.98 -9.93 12.28
C GLY A 112 -8.83 -8.69 12.56
N GLY A 113 -8.52 -7.57 11.92
CA GLY A 113 -9.21 -6.29 12.09
C GLY A 113 -8.88 -5.29 10.99
N PRO A 114 -9.57 -4.13 10.95
CA PRO A 114 -9.41 -3.15 9.89
C PRO A 114 -8.02 -2.51 9.91
N VAL A 115 -7.35 -2.52 8.77
CA VAL A 115 -6.09 -1.82 8.50
C VAL A 115 -6.24 -1.06 7.18
N ALA A 116 -6.08 0.25 7.22
CA ALA A 116 -6.05 1.07 6.02
C ALA A 116 -4.62 1.27 5.52
N VAL A 117 -4.47 1.39 4.21
CA VAL A 117 -3.19 1.66 3.53
C VAL A 117 -3.36 2.85 2.60
N LEU A 118 -2.37 3.74 2.59
CA LEU A 118 -2.29 4.90 1.71
C LEU A 118 -0.91 4.93 1.04
N GLU A 119 -0.88 5.07 -0.29
CA GLU A 119 0.37 5.35 -0.99
C GLU A 119 0.75 6.82 -0.76
N VAL A 120 1.91 7.05 -0.17
CA VAL A 120 2.41 8.39 0.19
C VAL A 120 3.57 8.85 -0.70
N GLU A 121 4.32 7.92 -1.28
CA GLU A 121 5.35 8.16 -2.29
C GLU A 121 5.12 7.19 -3.46
N CYS A 122 5.27 7.66 -4.71
CA CYS A 122 5.04 6.85 -5.90
C CYS A 122 6.08 7.11 -6.98
N ARG A 123 6.75 6.06 -7.44
CA ARG A 123 7.75 6.16 -8.52
C ARG A 123 7.13 6.65 -9.83
N SER A 124 5.88 6.32 -10.12
CA SER A 124 5.18 6.84 -11.30
C SER A 124 4.99 8.36 -11.25
N ARG A 125 4.89 8.93 -10.05
CA ARG A 125 4.81 10.38 -9.80
C ARG A 125 6.18 11.07 -9.87
N GLY A 126 7.27 10.30 -9.86
CA GLY A 126 8.64 10.79 -9.88
C GLY A 126 9.36 10.72 -8.54
N ASP A 127 8.74 10.14 -7.51
CA ASP A 127 9.42 9.88 -6.25
C ASP A 127 10.51 8.80 -6.42
N ALA A 128 11.51 8.80 -5.57
CA ALA A 128 12.62 7.84 -5.64
C ALA A 128 12.19 6.39 -5.39
N ARG A 129 11.06 6.21 -4.71
CA ARG A 129 10.51 4.91 -4.29
C ARG A 129 8.98 4.96 -4.22
N CYS A 130 8.34 3.80 -4.06
CA CYS A 130 6.97 3.73 -3.59
C CYS A 130 6.98 3.59 -2.07
N GLY A 131 6.16 4.39 -1.40
CA GLY A 131 5.97 4.38 0.05
C GLY A 131 4.51 4.16 0.39
N PHE A 132 4.25 3.29 1.37
CA PHE A 132 2.91 2.93 1.81
C PHE A 132 2.80 3.17 3.32
N ALA A 133 1.92 4.07 3.72
CA ALA A 133 1.54 4.27 5.11
C ALA A 133 0.40 3.32 5.48
N PHE A 134 0.46 2.67 6.64
CA PHE A 134 -0.59 1.77 7.11
C PHE A 134 -0.92 2.02 8.59
N GLY A 135 -2.16 1.82 8.95
CA GLY A 135 -2.62 2.05 10.32
C GLY A 135 -4.14 1.96 10.44
N SER A 136 -4.69 2.54 11.51
CA SER A 136 -6.14 2.65 11.66
C SER A 136 -6.74 3.54 10.56
N GLU A 137 -8.01 3.29 10.22
CA GLU A 137 -8.72 4.14 9.24
C GLU A 137 -8.69 5.62 9.65
N ALA A 138 -8.83 5.91 10.95
CA ALA A 138 -8.80 7.29 11.44
C ALA A 138 -7.43 7.96 11.24
N SER A 139 -6.33 7.25 11.53
CA SER A 139 -4.97 7.78 11.36
C SER A 139 -4.65 8.00 9.88
N ILE A 140 -5.00 7.03 9.03
CA ILE A 140 -4.77 7.14 7.58
C ILE A 140 -5.63 8.23 6.95
N HIS A 141 -6.88 8.39 7.39
CA HIS A 141 -7.74 9.48 6.93
C HIS A 141 -7.18 10.86 7.33
N SER A 142 -6.68 10.99 8.57
CA SER A 142 -6.02 12.21 9.04
C SER A 142 -4.77 12.53 8.19
N LEU A 143 -3.92 11.54 7.96
CA LEU A 143 -2.73 11.68 7.10
C LEU A 143 -3.11 12.14 5.69
N TYR A 144 -4.09 11.47 5.08
CA TYR A 144 -4.58 11.81 3.74
C TYR A 144 -5.06 13.27 3.66
N GLY A 145 -5.85 13.72 4.64
CA GLY A 145 -6.33 15.11 4.70
C GLY A 145 -5.19 16.12 4.72
N GLN A 146 -4.16 15.89 5.55
CA GLN A 146 -3.00 16.79 5.62
C GLN A 146 -2.20 16.83 4.29
N LEU A 147 -2.04 15.68 3.63
CA LEU A 147 -1.34 15.60 2.34
C LEU A 147 -2.13 16.33 1.23
N VAL A 148 -3.46 16.20 1.20
CA VAL A 148 -4.32 16.92 0.27
C VAL A 148 -4.26 18.43 0.49
N ASP A 149 -4.14 18.87 1.74
CA ASP A 149 -3.97 20.29 2.11
C ASP A 149 -2.57 20.83 1.79
N GLY A 150 -1.68 20.01 1.25
CA GLY A 150 -0.34 20.39 0.81
C GLY A 150 0.74 20.34 1.89
N THR A 151 0.45 19.72 3.04
CA THR A 151 1.46 19.46 4.07
C THR A 151 2.45 18.41 3.54
N ASP A 152 3.74 18.64 3.73
CA ASP A 152 4.75 17.64 3.36
C ASP A 152 4.62 16.38 4.23
N LEU A 153 5.11 15.23 3.71
CA LEU A 153 4.92 13.93 4.36
C LEU A 153 5.50 13.88 5.77
N ASP A 154 6.71 14.39 5.98
CA ASP A 154 7.37 14.32 7.29
C ASP A 154 6.63 15.17 8.33
N ALA A 155 6.18 16.35 7.93
CA ALA A 155 5.37 17.23 8.78
C ALA A 155 3.99 16.60 9.07
N ALA A 156 3.34 16.01 8.08
CA ALA A 156 2.06 15.34 8.24
C ALA A 156 2.15 14.13 9.18
N LEU A 157 3.19 13.31 9.05
CA LEU A 157 3.45 12.17 9.94
C LEU A 157 3.73 12.63 11.39
N SER A 158 4.44 13.74 11.55
CA SER A 158 4.78 14.28 12.87
C SER A 158 3.57 14.89 13.59
N ALA A 159 2.50 15.20 12.87
CA ALA A 159 1.29 15.85 13.38
C ALA A 159 0.15 14.84 13.69
N LEU A 160 0.36 13.52 13.49
CA LEU A 160 -0.60 12.47 13.84
C LEU A 160 -0.60 12.19 15.34
#